data_02ddee47c458c3baeb4667a10db2cf44
#
_entry.id   02ddee47c458c3baeb4667a10db2cf44
#
_cell.length_a   1.000
_cell.length_b   1.000
_cell.length_c   1.000
_cell.angle_alpha   90.00
_cell.angle_beta   90.00
_cell.angle_gamma   90.00
#
_symmetry.space_group_name_H-M   'P 1'
#
loop_
_entity.id
_entity.type
_entity.pdbx_description
1 polymer ?
#
loop_
_entity_poly.entity_id
_entity_poly.type
_entity_poly.pdbx_seq_one_letter_code
_entity_poly.pdbx_strand_id
1 'polypeptide(L)'
;MTIVRAAISQTTWTGDKVSMLDKHEGFARDAAAQGAQVMCFQELFYGPYFGITQDKKYYRYAEPADGPIVQRFASLAKELGIVMVLPIYEEADTGVYYNTSVLVDADGTILGKYRKNHLPHVEKFWEKFYFRPGNLGYPVFDSAVGKVGMYICYDRHFPEGWRELGLNGAHMVFNTDRKSVV
;
A
#
# COMPACT_ATOMS: atom_id res chain seq x y z
N MET A 1 13.41 11.83 -21.98
CA MET A 1 13.01 10.71 -21.11
C MET A 1 13.33 11.16 -19.70
N THR A 2 12.32 11.28 -18.84
CA THR A 2 12.51 11.71 -17.43
C THR A 2 12.83 10.48 -16.59
N ILE A 3 13.92 10.53 -15.83
CA ILE A 3 14.28 9.44 -14.91
C ILE A 3 13.58 9.70 -13.57
N VAL A 4 12.83 8.72 -13.08
CA VAL A 4 12.21 8.73 -11.76
C VAL A 4 12.98 7.79 -10.85
N ARG A 5 13.44 8.30 -9.70
CA ARG A 5 14.07 7.49 -8.66
C ARG A 5 13.01 7.01 -7.68
N ALA A 6 12.80 5.72 -7.62
CA ALA A 6 11.86 5.08 -6.73
C ALA A 6 12.58 4.40 -5.56
N ALA A 7 11.94 4.39 -4.39
CA ALA A 7 12.35 3.62 -3.22
C ALA A 7 11.26 2.61 -2.85
N ILE A 8 11.68 1.49 -2.30
CA ILE A 8 10.78 0.48 -1.73
C ILE A 8 11.25 0.14 -0.31
N SER A 9 10.32 -0.10 0.61
CA SER A 9 10.66 -0.57 1.95
C SER A 9 10.26 -2.03 2.15
N GLN A 10 11.12 -2.74 2.87
CA GLN A 10 10.81 -4.08 3.37
C GLN A 10 11.50 -4.29 4.71
N THR A 11 10.75 -4.67 5.73
CA THR A 11 11.28 -4.87 7.07
C THR A 11 10.45 -5.86 7.87
N THR A 12 10.99 -6.32 8.99
CA THR A 12 10.32 -7.19 9.95
C THR A 12 9.44 -6.40 10.91
N TRP A 13 8.40 -7.06 11.42
CA TRP A 13 7.53 -6.52 12.47
C TRP A 13 8.32 -6.22 13.76
N THR A 14 8.10 -5.05 14.35
CA THR A 14 8.82 -4.55 15.53
C THR A 14 8.13 -4.87 16.86
N GLY A 15 6.92 -5.45 16.80
CA GLY A 15 6.13 -5.80 17.98
C GLY A 15 4.95 -4.90 18.27
N ASP A 16 4.97 -3.64 17.83
CA ASP A 16 3.86 -2.70 17.99
C ASP A 16 3.66 -1.77 16.78
N LYS A 17 2.45 -1.19 16.67
CA LYS A 17 2.03 -0.34 15.55
C LYS A 17 2.83 0.97 15.49
N VAL A 18 3.11 1.58 16.63
CA VAL A 18 3.77 2.90 16.68
C VAL A 18 5.19 2.80 16.19
N SER A 19 5.96 1.85 16.74
CA SER A 19 7.35 1.63 16.31
C SER A 19 7.48 1.25 14.83
N MET A 20 6.48 0.55 14.25
CA MET A 20 6.44 0.29 12.82
C MET A 20 6.20 1.56 12.01
N LEU A 21 5.29 2.42 12.44
CA LEU A 21 5.04 3.69 11.77
C LEU A 21 6.28 4.59 11.82
N ASP A 22 6.93 4.71 13.00
CA ASP A 22 8.15 5.51 13.18
C ASP A 22 9.31 4.97 12.30
N LYS A 23 9.45 3.65 12.23
CA LYS A 23 10.45 3.00 11.37
C LYS A 23 10.23 3.30 9.89
N HIS A 24 8.98 3.24 9.41
CA HIS A 24 8.67 3.54 8.02
C HIS A 24 8.78 5.03 7.70
N GLU A 25 8.49 5.90 8.65
CA GLU A 25 8.79 7.33 8.53
C GLU A 25 10.30 7.57 8.38
N GLY A 26 11.15 6.90 9.17
CA GLY A 26 12.60 6.92 9.01
C GLY A 26 13.03 6.51 7.60
N PHE A 27 12.49 5.41 7.08
CA PHE A 27 12.80 4.97 5.71
C PHE A 27 12.38 6.00 4.65
N ALA A 28 11.23 6.67 4.83
CA ALA A 28 10.81 7.71 3.90
C ALA A 28 11.76 8.91 3.91
N ARG A 29 12.22 9.34 5.08
CA ARG A 29 13.22 10.41 5.23
C ARG A 29 14.54 10.04 4.59
N ASP A 30 15.02 8.81 4.81
CA ASP A 30 16.26 8.31 4.21
C ASP A 30 16.15 8.21 2.69
N ALA A 31 15.01 7.76 2.17
CA ALA A 31 14.74 7.69 0.74
C ALA A 31 14.74 9.09 0.08
N ALA A 32 14.05 10.05 0.70
CA ALA A 32 14.02 11.43 0.23
C ALA A 32 15.41 12.06 0.24
N ALA A 33 16.20 11.85 1.30
CA ALA A 33 17.58 12.32 1.39
C ALA A 33 18.50 11.76 0.29
N GLN A 34 18.18 10.57 -0.22
CA GLN A 34 18.86 9.94 -1.36
C GLN A 34 18.26 10.33 -2.72
N GLY A 35 17.32 11.28 -2.73
CA GLY A 35 16.70 11.83 -3.94
C GLY A 35 15.60 10.94 -4.53
N ALA A 36 14.96 10.06 -3.75
CA ALA A 36 13.77 9.36 -4.19
C ALA A 36 12.62 10.37 -4.40
N GLN A 37 11.88 10.18 -5.47
CA GLN A 37 10.71 10.98 -5.84
C GLN A 37 9.39 10.25 -5.54
N VAL A 38 9.46 8.94 -5.40
CA VAL A 38 8.34 8.08 -5.01
C VAL A 38 8.82 6.96 -4.09
N MET A 39 8.01 6.64 -3.09
CA MET A 39 8.27 5.53 -2.17
C MET A 39 7.07 4.60 -2.08
N CYS A 40 7.30 3.29 -2.22
CA CYS A 40 6.32 2.26 -2.02
C CYS A 40 6.62 1.49 -0.72
N PHE A 41 5.64 1.44 0.18
CA PHE A 41 5.74 0.68 1.41
C PHE A 41 5.33 -0.78 1.21
N GLN A 42 5.80 -1.68 2.08
CA GLN A 42 5.39 -3.08 2.05
C GLN A 42 3.90 -3.24 2.37
N GLU A 43 3.28 -4.31 1.87
CA GLU A 43 1.87 -4.65 2.14
C GLU A 43 1.59 -4.66 3.66
N LEU A 44 0.51 -3.97 4.10
CA LEU A 44 0.11 -3.86 5.51
C LEU A 44 1.24 -3.34 6.43
N PHE A 45 1.98 -2.33 5.99
CA PHE A 45 3.28 -1.92 6.48
C PHE A 45 3.36 -1.60 7.99
N TYR A 46 2.25 -1.26 8.64
CA TYR A 46 2.20 -0.85 10.05
C TYR A 46 1.78 -1.97 11.03
N GLY A 47 1.62 -3.19 10.53
CA GLY A 47 1.20 -4.34 11.34
C GLY A 47 1.97 -5.62 11.04
N PRO A 48 1.72 -6.69 11.80
CA PRO A 48 2.19 -8.01 11.44
C PRO A 48 1.43 -8.50 10.21
N TYR A 49 2.00 -9.43 9.44
CA TYR A 49 1.21 -10.14 8.44
C TYR A 49 0.32 -11.19 9.12
N PHE A 50 -0.92 -10.82 9.36
CA PHE A 50 -1.88 -11.65 10.09
C PHE A 50 -2.56 -12.71 9.23
N GLY A 51 -2.39 -12.71 7.91
CA GLY A 51 -2.93 -13.73 7.01
C GLY A 51 -2.46 -15.16 7.29
N ILE A 52 -1.42 -15.35 8.11
CA ILE A 52 -0.96 -16.67 8.58
C ILE A 52 -1.94 -17.36 9.53
N THR A 53 -2.88 -16.63 10.12
CA THR A 53 -3.88 -17.13 11.06
C THR A 53 -5.27 -16.58 10.75
N GLN A 54 -6.31 -17.13 11.40
CA GLN A 54 -7.69 -16.62 11.34
C GLN A 54 -8.08 -16.17 12.76
N ASP A 55 -7.71 -14.94 13.13
CA ASP A 55 -7.91 -14.41 14.48
C ASP A 55 -8.49 -13.00 14.45
N LYS A 56 -9.67 -12.85 15.03
CA LYS A 56 -10.43 -11.58 15.07
C LYS A 56 -9.67 -10.43 15.74
N LYS A 57 -8.66 -10.71 16.57
CA LYS A 57 -7.86 -9.65 17.23
C LYS A 57 -7.19 -8.69 16.23
N TYR A 58 -6.98 -9.12 14.98
CA TYR A 58 -6.33 -8.31 13.95
C TYR A 58 -7.24 -7.28 13.30
N TYR A 59 -8.56 -7.37 13.46
CA TYR A 59 -9.46 -6.29 13.01
C TYR A 59 -9.15 -4.92 13.63
N ARG A 60 -8.51 -4.91 14.80
CA ARG A 60 -8.05 -3.66 15.46
C ARG A 60 -7.01 -2.85 14.67
N TYR A 61 -6.43 -3.43 13.61
CA TYR A 61 -5.49 -2.73 12.74
C TYR A 61 -6.18 -2.00 11.58
N ALA A 62 -7.47 -2.28 11.34
CA ALA A 62 -8.21 -1.65 10.28
C ALA A 62 -8.52 -0.18 10.61
N GLU A 63 -8.50 0.66 9.59
CA GLU A 63 -8.90 2.07 9.68
C GLU A 63 -9.43 2.57 8.33
N PRO A 64 -10.17 3.69 8.28
CA PRO A 64 -10.59 4.31 7.02
C PRO A 64 -9.41 4.63 6.11
N ALA A 65 -9.63 4.63 4.79
CA ALA A 65 -8.59 4.92 3.81
C ALA A 65 -8.06 6.36 3.85
N ASP A 66 -8.73 7.24 4.56
CA ASP A 66 -8.31 8.61 4.90
C ASP A 66 -8.06 8.77 6.40
N GLY A 67 -7.86 7.67 7.10
CA GLY A 67 -7.67 7.59 8.55
C GLY A 67 -6.31 8.12 9.03
N PRO A 68 -6.06 8.03 10.35
CA PRO A 68 -4.89 8.64 11.00
C PRO A 68 -3.54 8.24 10.40
N ILE A 69 -3.37 6.97 9.97
CA ILE A 69 -2.11 6.51 9.36
C ILE A 69 -1.89 7.21 8.02
N VAL A 70 -2.92 7.21 7.15
CA VAL A 70 -2.81 7.85 5.83
C VAL A 70 -2.58 9.36 5.98
N GLN A 71 -3.25 10.03 6.92
CA GLN A 71 -3.04 11.46 7.19
C GLN A 71 -1.63 11.77 7.71
N ARG A 72 -1.08 10.91 8.57
CA ARG A 72 0.31 11.04 9.04
C ARG A 72 1.29 10.99 7.87
N PHE A 73 1.15 10.00 7.00
CA PHE A 73 2.05 9.85 5.84
C PHE A 73 1.76 10.84 4.71
N ALA A 74 0.54 11.35 4.59
CA ALA A 74 0.21 12.46 3.68
C ALA A 74 0.94 13.75 4.12
N SER A 75 0.96 14.02 5.42
CA SER A 75 1.73 15.14 5.97
C SER A 75 3.23 14.98 5.73
N LEU A 76 3.74 13.75 5.89
CA LEU A 76 5.14 13.42 5.62
C LEU A 76 5.47 13.52 4.12
N ALA A 77 4.58 13.05 3.23
CA ALA A 77 4.73 13.18 1.78
C ALA A 77 4.91 14.65 1.37
N LYS A 78 4.06 15.52 1.91
CA LYS A 78 4.15 16.97 1.72
C LYS A 78 5.45 17.56 2.26
N GLU A 79 5.86 17.17 3.46
CA GLU A 79 7.11 17.65 4.08
C GLU A 79 8.33 17.29 3.23
N LEU A 80 8.36 16.05 2.70
CA LEU A 80 9.49 15.51 1.97
C LEU A 80 9.43 15.79 0.46
N GLY A 81 8.28 16.21 -0.06
CA GLY A 81 8.06 16.42 -1.50
C GLY A 81 8.12 15.13 -2.31
N ILE A 82 7.68 13.98 -1.77
CA ILE A 82 7.71 12.68 -2.44
C ILE A 82 6.33 12.02 -2.51
N VAL A 83 6.07 11.33 -3.61
CA VAL A 83 4.87 10.50 -3.77
C VAL A 83 4.96 9.26 -2.89
N MET A 84 3.86 8.85 -2.26
CA MET A 84 3.85 7.65 -1.40
C MET A 84 2.73 6.68 -1.77
N VAL A 85 3.08 5.39 -1.87
CA VAL A 85 2.13 4.28 -1.99
C VAL A 85 2.00 3.62 -0.63
N LEU A 86 0.83 3.72 -0.01
CA LEU A 86 0.55 3.33 1.37
C LEU A 86 -0.40 2.12 1.42
N PRO A 87 0.11 0.89 1.59
CA PRO A 87 -0.73 -0.30 1.73
C PRO A 87 -1.29 -0.44 3.14
N ILE A 88 -2.61 -0.39 3.26
CA ILE A 88 -3.32 -0.40 4.55
C ILE A 88 -4.34 -1.53 4.66
N TYR A 89 -4.78 -1.80 5.89
CA TYR A 89 -5.97 -2.56 6.18
C TYR A 89 -7.14 -1.58 6.28
N GLU A 90 -7.94 -1.49 5.20
CA GLU A 90 -9.05 -0.56 5.12
C GLU A 90 -10.31 -1.11 5.81
N GLU A 91 -10.92 -0.33 6.69
CA GLU A 91 -12.33 -0.45 7.06
C GLU A 91 -13.13 0.57 6.26
N ALA A 92 -13.82 0.10 5.22
CA ALA A 92 -14.58 0.96 4.31
C ALA A 92 -15.96 1.31 4.84
N ASP A 93 -16.52 0.45 5.67
CA ASP A 93 -17.75 0.59 6.42
C ASP A 93 -17.69 -0.41 7.58
N THR A 94 -18.59 -0.29 8.55
CA THR A 94 -18.65 -1.19 9.70
C THR A 94 -18.69 -2.65 9.26
N GLY A 95 -17.64 -3.41 9.59
CA GLY A 95 -17.50 -4.82 9.23
C GLY A 95 -17.21 -5.10 7.75
N VAL A 96 -16.81 -4.09 6.97
CA VAL A 96 -16.45 -4.21 5.55
C VAL A 96 -14.99 -3.83 5.36
N TYR A 97 -14.15 -4.83 5.12
CA TYR A 97 -12.72 -4.68 5.12
C TYR A 97 -12.08 -5.01 3.77
N TYR A 98 -11.03 -4.27 3.41
CA TYR A 98 -10.23 -4.49 2.21
C TYR A 98 -8.72 -4.39 2.49
N ASN A 99 -7.94 -5.11 1.70
CA ASN A 99 -6.51 -4.88 1.55
C ASN A 99 -6.34 -3.79 0.49
N THR A 100 -5.86 -2.63 0.88
CA THR A 100 -5.94 -1.40 0.08
C THR A 100 -4.60 -0.70 -0.01
N SER A 101 -4.24 -0.23 -1.20
CA SER A 101 -3.13 0.71 -1.40
C SER A 101 -3.68 2.09 -1.69
N VAL A 102 -3.26 3.10 -0.91
CA VAL A 102 -3.60 4.51 -1.09
C VAL A 102 -2.43 5.21 -1.74
N LEU A 103 -2.69 6.05 -2.77
CA LEU A 103 -1.69 6.90 -3.39
C LEU A 103 -1.80 8.31 -2.84
N VAL A 104 -0.70 8.82 -2.32
CA VAL A 104 -0.54 10.19 -1.83
C VAL A 104 0.47 10.91 -2.71
N ASP A 105 0.12 12.11 -3.20
CA ASP A 105 1.02 12.92 -4.01
C ASP A 105 2.06 13.67 -3.18
N ALA A 106 3.05 14.23 -3.84
CA ALA A 106 4.16 14.95 -3.23
C ALA A 106 3.75 16.23 -2.45
N ASP A 107 2.55 16.74 -2.69
CA ASP A 107 1.97 17.87 -1.94
C ASP A 107 1.12 17.41 -0.74
N GLY A 108 0.99 16.09 -0.52
CA GLY A 108 0.17 15.49 0.53
C GLY A 108 -1.28 15.21 0.12
N THR A 109 -1.66 15.47 -1.12
CA THR A 109 -3.01 15.17 -1.63
C THR A 109 -3.20 13.65 -1.75
N ILE A 110 -4.29 13.12 -1.20
CA ILE A 110 -4.70 11.73 -1.41
C ILE A 110 -5.34 11.65 -2.79
N LEU A 111 -4.64 11.07 -3.76
CA LEU A 111 -5.09 10.96 -5.16
C LEU A 111 -6.16 9.89 -5.35
N GLY A 112 -6.10 8.83 -4.56
CA GLY A 112 -7.06 7.75 -4.61
C GLY A 112 -6.52 6.45 -4.06
N LYS A 113 -7.22 5.34 -4.36
CA LYS A 113 -6.87 4.02 -3.80
C LYS A 113 -7.18 2.88 -4.76
N TYR A 114 -6.48 1.77 -4.58
CA TYR A 114 -6.73 0.48 -5.19
C TYR A 114 -7.05 -0.54 -4.10
N ARG A 115 -8.03 -1.41 -4.31
CA ARG A 115 -8.36 -2.54 -3.43
C ARG A 115 -7.96 -3.85 -4.09
N LYS A 116 -7.22 -4.71 -3.38
CA LYS A 116 -6.75 -6.00 -3.86
C LYS A 116 -7.88 -6.85 -4.41
N ASN A 117 -7.82 -7.18 -5.69
CA ASN A 117 -8.87 -7.93 -6.38
C ASN A 117 -8.78 -9.45 -6.11
N HIS A 118 -7.57 -9.98 -6.07
CA HIS A 118 -7.33 -11.42 -5.93
C HIS A 118 -6.79 -11.74 -4.53
N LEU A 119 -7.60 -12.43 -3.74
CA LEU A 119 -7.28 -12.80 -2.37
C LEU A 119 -6.91 -14.28 -2.30
N PRO A 120 -5.70 -14.64 -1.87
CA PRO A 120 -5.36 -16.04 -1.60
C PRO A 120 -6.18 -16.56 -0.41
N HIS A 121 -6.45 -17.87 -0.43
CA HIS A 121 -7.10 -18.55 0.69
C HIS A 121 -6.58 -19.98 0.81
N VAL A 122 -5.33 -20.07 1.20
CA VAL A 122 -4.60 -21.33 1.43
C VAL A 122 -3.86 -21.23 2.74
N GLU A 123 -3.29 -22.33 3.22
CA GLU A 123 -2.51 -22.35 4.45
C GLU A 123 -1.47 -21.21 4.49
N LYS A 124 -1.44 -20.49 5.60
CA LYS A 124 -0.61 -19.27 5.85
C LYS A 124 -0.95 -18.04 5.00
N PHE A 125 -2.03 -18.10 4.20
CA PHE A 125 -2.55 -16.99 3.41
C PHE A 125 -4.08 -16.93 3.49
N TRP A 126 -4.62 -16.84 4.71
CA TRP A 126 -6.06 -16.82 4.99
C TRP A 126 -6.69 -15.45 4.77
N GLU A 127 -6.38 -14.79 3.65
CA GLU A 127 -6.78 -13.41 3.42
C GLU A 127 -8.28 -13.22 3.29
N LYS A 128 -9.03 -14.20 2.74
CA LYS A 128 -10.49 -14.12 2.65
C LYS A 128 -11.21 -14.14 4.00
N PHE A 129 -10.51 -14.46 5.10
CA PHE A 129 -11.04 -14.28 6.45
C PHE A 129 -11.13 -12.82 6.85
N TYR A 130 -10.21 -11.98 6.35
CA TYR A 130 -10.08 -10.57 6.73
C TYR A 130 -10.64 -9.61 5.70
N PHE A 131 -10.55 -9.93 4.41
CA PHE A 131 -10.80 -8.99 3.34
C PHE A 131 -11.89 -9.47 2.38
N ARG A 132 -12.59 -8.51 1.80
CA ARG A 132 -13.40 -8.70 0.61
C ARG A 132 -12.56 -8.48 -0.65
N PRO A 133 -12.88 -9.11 -1.78
CA PRO A 133 -12.31 -8.77 -3.08
C PRO A 133 -12.54 -7.31 -3.41
N GLY A 134 -11.55 -6.69 -4.06
CA GLY A 134 -11.62 -5.31 -4.53
C GLY A 134 -12.78 -5.06 -5.48
N ASN A 135 -13.27 -3.83 -5.51
CA ASN A 135 -14.43 -3.41 -6.29
C ASN A 135 -14.23 -2.06 -7.00
N LEU A 136 -12.97 -1.62 -7.14
CA LEU A 136 -12.61 -0.34 -7.75
C LEU A 136 -12.01 -0.49 -9.16
N GLY A 137 -11.93 -1.72 -9.69
CA GLY A 137 -11.23 -1.99 -10.93
C GLY A 137 -9.72 -1.76 -10.80
N TYR A 138 -9.12 -1.21 -11.85
CA TYR A 138 -7.68 -0.97 -11.96
C TYR A 138 -7.40 0.52 -12.23
N PRO A 139 -7.60 1.39 -11.23
CA PRO A 139 -7.44 2.84 -11.42
C PRO A 139 -5.97 3.20 -11.60
N VAL A 140 -5.75 4.25 -12.39
CA VAL A 140 -4.45 4.89 -12.61
C VAL A 140 -4.60 6.37 -12.27
N PHE A 141 -3.63 6.92 -11.57
CA PHE A 141 -3.69 8.27 -11.04
C PHE A 141 -2.55 9.13 -11.59
N ASP A 142 -2.86 10.36 -11.98
CA ASP A 142 -1.86 11.35 -12.31
C ASP A 142 -1.20 11.87 -11.02
N SER A 143 0.12 11.79 -10.95
CA SER A 143 0.92 12.21 -9.81
C SER A 143 2.11 13.06 -10.24
N ALA A 144 2.82 13.64 -9.28
CA ALA A 144 4.04 14.42 -9.54
C ALA A 144 5.14 13.63 -10.27
N VAL A 145 5.10 12.29 -10.24
CA VAL A 145 6.08 11.42 -10.92
C VAL A 145 5.54 10.78 -12.19
N GLY A 146 4.33 11.13 -12.62
CA GLY A 146 3.63 10.58 -13.77
C GLY A 146 2.46 9.68 -13.38
N LYS A 147 1.96 8.90 -14.33
CA LYS A 147 0.78 8.05 -14.13
C LYS A 147 1.14 6.77 -13.36
N VAL A 148 0.56 6.63 -12.16
CA VAL A 148 0.84 5.53 -11.23
C VAL A 148 -0.38 4.62 -11.11
N GLY A 149 -0.16 3.33 -11.35
CA GLY A 149 -1.07 2.25 -11.00
C GLY A 149 -0.59 1.50 -9.76
N MET A 150 -1.51 0.86 -9.06
CA MET A 150 -1.20 0.06 -7.87
C MET A 150 -1.74 -1.36 -8.03
N TYR A 151 -1.00 -2.33 -7.52
CA TYR A 151 -1.33 -3.74 -7.50
C TYR A 151 -0.86 -4.32 -6.17
N ILE A 152 -1.43 -5.43 -5.69
CA ILE A 152 -1.08 -5.91 -4.34
C ILE A 152 -0.77 -7.40 -4.37
N CYS A 153 0.47 -7.76 -4.05
CA CYS A 153 0.95 -9.10 -3.69
C CYS A 153 0.47 -10.19 -4.67
N TYR A 154 -0.53 -10.98 -4.27
CA TYR A 154 -1.07 -12.11 -5.04
C TYR A 154 -1.67 -11.70 -6.40
N ASP A 155 -2.15 -10.47 -6.53
CA ASP A 155 -2.64 -9.91 -7.80
C ASP A 155 -1.63 -10.09 -8.94
N ARG A 156 -0.31 -10.06 -8.65
CA ARG A 156 0.75 -10.18 -9.66
C ARG A 156 0.70 -11.46 -10.51
N HIS A 157 0.01 -12.49 -10.03
CA HIS A 157 -0.16 -13.74 -10.76
C HIS A 157 -1.24 -13.68 -11.85
N PHE A 158 -1.99 -12.58 -11.92
CA PHE A 158 -3.09 -12.37 -12.84
C PHE A 158 -2.69 -11.32 -13.88
N PRO A 159 -2.37 -11.75 -15.13
CA PRO A 159 -1.88 -10.85 -16.17
C PRO A 159 -2.91 -9.81 -16.61
N GLU A 160 -4.20 -10.10 -16.42
CA GLU A 160 -5.31 -9.22 -16.78
C GLU A 160 -5.19 -7.85 -16.11
N GLY A 161 -4.89 -7.81 -14.82
CA GLY A 161 -4.76 -6.56 -14.09
C GLY A 161 -3.55 -5.73 -14.54
N TRP A 162 -2.42 -6.38 -14.85
CA TRP A 162 -1.26 -5.69 -15.43
C TRP A 162 -1.62 -5.05 -16.78
N ARG A 163 -2.35 -5.81 -17.61
CA ARG A 163 -2.82 -5.32 -18.92
C ARG A 163 -3.78 -4.14 -18.75
N GLU A 164 -4.76 -4.25 -17.85
CA GLU A 164 -5.71 -3.16 -17.59
C GLU A 164 -5.02 -1.90 -17.10
N LEU A 165 -4.09 -2.00 -16.15
CA LEU A 165 -3.30 -0.85 -15.68
C LEU A 165 -2.52 -0.21 -16.84
N GLY A 166 -1.92 -1.02 -17.73
CA GLY A 166 -1.24 -0.53 -18.92
C GLY A 166 -2.18 0.16 -19.90
N LEU A 167 -3.37 -0.41 -20.17
CA LEU A 167 -4.39 0.18 -21.03
C LEU A 167 -4.96 1.48 -20.47
N ASN A 168 -5.06 1.58 -19.13
CA ASN A 168 -5.46 2.81 -18.43
C ASN A 168 -4.33 3.86 -18.39
N GLY A 169 -3.18 3.54 -19.01
CA GLY A 169 -2.10 4.50 -19.22
C GLY A 169 -1.09 4.59 -18.09
N ALA A 170 -0.96 3.60 -17.22
CA ALA A 170 0.06 3.59 -16.17
C ALA A 170 1.47 3.65 -16.78
N HIS A 171 2.27 4.61 -16.32
CA HIS A 171 3.70 4.69 -16.61
C HIS A 171 4.53 3.81 -15.66
N MET A 172 4.02 3.67 -14.44
CA MET A 172 4.61 2.86 -13.37
C MET A 172 3.51 2.10 -12.64
N VAL A 173 3.80 0.87 -12.25
CA VAL A 173 2.91 0.07 -11.40
C VAL A 173 3.70 -0.39 -10.18
N PHE A 174 3.20 -0.06 -8.99
CA PHE A 174 3.75 -0.56 -7.74
C PHE A 174 2.94 -1.78 -7.29
N ASN A 175 3.58 -2.94 -7.28
CA ASN A 175 3.02 -4.14 -6.68
C ASN A 175 3.54 -4.24 -5.24
N THR A 176 2.71 -3.80 -4.29
CA THR A 176 3.05 -3.88 -2.88
C THR A 176 3.00 -5.34 -2.43
N ASP A 177 4.07 -5.82 -1.83
CA ASP A 177 4.16 -7.21 -1.37
C ASP A 177 4.71 -7.27 0.04
N ARG A 178 4.22 -8.25 0.76
CA ARG A 178 4.80 -8.64 2.02
C ARG A 178 5.35 -10.04 1.87
N LYS A 179 6.64 -10.14 1.62
CA LYS A 179 7.31 -11.43 1.71
C LYS A 179 7.17 -11.92 3.15
N SER A 180 6.35 -12.93 3.36
CA SER A 180 6.36 -13.67 4.61
C SER A 180 7.78 -14.20 4.79
N VAL A 181 8.50 -13.64 5.74
CA VAL A 181 9.70 -14.28 6.25
C VAL A 181 9.19 -15.46 7.05
N VAL A 182 9.34 -16.64 6.48
CA VAL A 182 9.15 -17.91 7.17
C VAL A 182 10.37 -18.14 8.06
#